data_aeaa99a3f3f20371b344e81f2802a802
#
_entry.id   aeaa99a3f3f20371b344e81f2802a802
#
_cell.length_a   1.000
_cell.length_b   1.000
_cell.length_c   1.000
_cell.angle_alpha   90.00
_cell.angle_beta   90.00
_cell.angle_gamma   90.00
#
_symmetry.space_group_name_H-M   'P 1'
#
loop_
_entity.id
_entity.type
_entity.pdbx_description
1 polymer ?
#
loop_
_entity_poly.entity_id
_entity_poly.type
_entity_poly.pdbx_seq_one_letter_code
_entity_poly.pdbx_strand_id
1 'polypeptide(L)'
;YSYIIDFIYLIKKLLHIMKKKFKDLENIIKMEIMTIKSAEKLLEDETKIVELDQQLIGRLSRMDSIRDNAMSIAKLQRQRQRLHQLEETLININKENFGICIDCGEDIEIQRLKINPIVRKCFECMRG
;
A
#
# COMPACT_ATOMS: atom_id res chain seq x y z
N TYR A 1 7.57 39.25 -22.54
CA TYR A 1 8.64 38.35 -22.05
C TYR A 1 8.63 38.15 -20.54
N SER A 2 8.28 39.16 -19.74
CA SER A 2 8.22 39.06 -18.28
C SER A 2 7.10 38.11 -17.80
N TYR A 3 5.93 38.13 -18.41
CA TYR A 3 4.77 37.32 -18.05
C TYR A 3 5.01 35.81 -18.29
N ILE A 4 5.75 35.45 -19.30
CA ILE A 4 6.06 34.05 -19.61
C ILE A 4 7.02 33.46 -18.56
N ILE A 5 8.01 34.25 -18.14
CA ILE A 5 8.99 33.87 -17.10
C ILE A 5 8.27 33.71 -15.76
N ASP A 6 7.39 34.64 -15.40
CA ASP A 6 6.59 34.57 -14.17
C ASP A 6 5.64 33.36 -14.17
N PHE A 7 5.05 33.05 -15.32
CA PHE A 7 4.18 31.89 -15.48
C PHE A 7 4.93 30.58 -15.35
N ILE A 8 6.13 30.47 -15.97
CA ILE A 8 7.00 29.29 -15.84
C ILE A 8 7.47 29.12 -14.40
N TYR A 9 7.80 30.22 -13.74
CA TYR A 9 8.22 30.19 -12.33
C TYR A 9 7.06 29.71 -11.42
N LEU A 10 5.87 30.22 -11.67
CA LEU A 10 4.66 29.82 -10.93
C LEU A 10 4.36 28.33 -11.12
N ILE A 11 4.45 27.82 -12.36
CA ILE A 11 4.25 26.41 -12.67
C ILE A 11 5.32 25.56 -11.97
N LYS A 12 6.57 25.95 -12.02
CA LYS A 12 7.67 25.23 -11.32
C LYS A 12 7.45 25.21 -9.81
N LYS A 13 7.00 26.31 -9.24
CA LYS A 13 6.69 26.42 -7.82
C LYS A 13 5.50 25.53 -7.42
N LEU A 14 4.43 25.52 -8.23
CA LEU A 14 3.29 24.65 -8.05
C LEU A 14 3.67 23.16 -8.15
N LEU A 15 4.46 22.80 -9.15
CA LEU A 15 4.97 21.44 -9.32
C LEU A 15 5.87 21.00 -8.14
N HIS A 16 6.67 21.93 -7.63
CA HIS A 16 7.51 21.66 -6.46
C HIS A 16 6.67 21.43 -5.20
N ILE A 17 5.63 22.24 -4.99
CA ILE A 17 4.68 22.09 -3.87
C ILE A 17 3.91 20.77 -3.99
N MET A 18 3.46 20.40 -5.18
CA MET A 18 2.79 19.13 -5.44
C MET A 18 3.70 17.93 -5.18
N LYS A 19 4.94 17.98 -5.63
CA LYS A 19 5.93 16.94 -5.35
C LYS A 19 6.22 16.79 -3.86
N LYS A 20 6.29 17.90 -3.13
CA LYS A 20 6.48 17.90 -1.67
C LYS A 20 5.26 17.32 -0.95
N LYS A 21 4.06 17.60 -1.44
CA LYS A 21 2.79 17.09 -0.88
C LYS A 21 2.74 15.55 -0.86
N PHE A 22 3.21 14.90 -1.92
CA PHE A 22 3.21 13.45 -2.04
C PHE A 22 4.50 12.78 -1.55
N LYS A 23 5.52 13.54 -1.21
CA LYS A 23 6.77 12.98 -0.69
C LYS A 23 6.60 12.30 0.65
N ASP A 24 5.83 12.89 1.55
CA ASP A 24 5.49 12.27 2.84
C ASP A 24 4.67 11.00 2.63
N LEU A 25 3.74 11.03 1.69
CA LEU A 25 2.93 9.87 1.31
C LEU A 25 3.81 8.76 0.72
N GLU A 26 4.76 9.08 -0.12
CA GLU A 26 5.74 8.14 -0.67
C GLU A 26 6.53 7.44 0.43
N ASN A 27 6.97 8.18 1.44
CA ASN A 27 7.67 7.62 2.60
C ASN A 27 6.77 6.68 3.42
N ILE A 28 5.51 7.03 3.63
CA ILE A 28 4.52 6.19 4.32
C ILE A 28 4.33 4.87 3.57
N ILE A 29 4.19 4.92 2.25
CA ILE A 29 4.04 3.74 1.39
C ILE A 29 5.29 2.84 1.48
N LYS A 30 6.47 3.42 1.37
CA LYS A 30 7.75 2.69 1.47
C LYS A 30 7.89 1.99 2.81
N MET A 31 7.55 2.66 3.91
CA MET A 31 7.59 2.08 5.25
C MET A 31 6.60 0.92 5.40
N GLU A 32 5.40 1.05 4.90
CA GLU A 32 4.40 -0.04 4.93
C GLU A 32 4.85 -1.23 4.09
N ILE A 33 5.42 -1.01 2.91
CA ILE A 33 6.01 -2.08 2.08
C ILE A 33 7.12 -2.82 2.83
N MET A 34 8.02 -2.12 3.48
CA MET A 34 9.09 -2.73 4.27
C MET A 34 8.53 -3.56 5.43
N THR A 35 7.52 -3.07 6.12
CA THR A 35 6.86 -3.77 7.22
C THR A 35 6.22 -5.07 6.75
N ILE A 36 5.51 -5.04 5.63
CA ILE A 36 4.87 -6.22 5.04
C ILE A 36 5.91 -7.26 4.61
N LYS A 37 6.98 -6.83 3.94
CA LYS A 37 8.07 -7.73 3.50
C LYS A 37 8.79 -8.39 4.68
N SER A 38 9.03 -7.65 5.77
CA SER A 38 9.61 -8.18 6.99
C SER A 38 8.70 -9.20 7.67
N ALA A 39 7.40 -8.93 7.75
CA ALA A 39 6.41 -9.84 8.30
C ALA A 39 6.27 -11.13 7.45
N GLU A 40 6.32 -11.02 6.13
CA GLU A 40 6.29 -12.17 5.21
C GLU A 40 7.49 -13.09 5.43
N LYS A 41 8.69 -12.52 5.59
CA LYS A 41 9.91 -13.28 5.87
C LYS A 41 9.82 -14.03 7.20
N LEU A 42 9.29 -13.40 8.25
CA LEU A 42 9.07 -14.04 9.54
C LEU A 42 8.07 -15.20 9.44
N LEU A 43 6.98 -15.04 8.69
CA LEU A 43 5.98 -16.08 8.47
C LEU A 43 6.55 -17.28 7.70
N GLU A 44 7.42 -17.06 6.71
CA GLU A 44 8.11 -18.11 5.99
C GLU A 44 9.03 -18.93 6.93
N ASP A 45 9.77 -18.25 7.81
CA ASP A 45 10.63 -18.89 8.81
C ASP A 45 9.81 -19.70 9.82
N GLU A 46 8.68 -19.18 10.31
CA GLU A 46 7.76 -19.90 11.20
C GLU A 46 7.13 -21.11 10.52
N THR A 47 6.76 -21.02 9.25
CA THR A 47 6.19 -22.12 8.47
C THR A 47 7.19 -23.27 8.33
N LYS A 48 8.46 -22.98 8.13
CA LYS A 48 9.54 -23.99 8.07
C LYS A 48 9.72 -24.72 9.41
N ILE A 49 9.63 -23.99 10.53
CA ILE A 49 9.72 -24.57 11.88
C ILE A 49 8.52 -25.48 12.15
N VAL A 50 7.32 -25.06 11.79
CA VAL A 50 6.08 -25.85 11.95
C VAL A 50 6.11 -27.13 11.12
N GLU A 51 6.65 -27.12 9.91
CA GLU A 51 6.83 -28.32 9.08
C GLU A 51 7.74 -29.36 9.74
N LEU A 52 8.80 -28.92 10.43
CA LEU A 52 9.68 -29.80 11.19
C LEU A 52 8.99 -30.40 12.42
N ASP A 53 8.17 -29.63 13.12
CA ASP A 53 7.42 -30.11 14.30
C ASP A 53 6.25 -31.02 13.94
N GLN A 54 5.64 -30.89 12.77
CA GLN A 54 4.54 -31.72 12.28
C GLN A 54 4.94 -33.20 12.09
N GLN A 55 6.20 -33.49 11.87
CA GLN A 55 6.69 -34.87 11.80
C GLN A 55 6.73 -35.58 13.16
N LEU A 56 6.66 -34.84 14.27
CA LEU A 56 6.79 -35.32 15.64
C LEU A 56 5.47 -35.44 16.40
N ILE A 57 4.37 -34.87 15.93
CA ILE A 57 3.08 -34.74 16.64
C ILE A 57 2.00 -35.60 15.98
N GLY A 58 1.20 -36.35 16.76
CA GLY A 58 0.18 -37.28 16.30
C GLY A 58 -1.08 -36.68 15.64
N ARG A 59 -1.98 -37.56 15.16
CA ARG A 59 -3.13 -37.26 14.28
C ARG A 59 -4.10 -36.14 14.72
N LEU A 60 -4.31 -35.92 16.03
CA LEU A 60 -5.21 -34.87 16.56
C LEU A 60 -4.66 -33.47 16.36
N SER A 61 -3.36 -33.30 16.39
CA SER A 61 -2.68 -32.03 16.12
C SER A 61 -2.66 -31.66 14.63
N ARG A 62 -2.83 -32.63 13.72
CA ARG A 62 -2.88 -32.36 12.27
C ARG A 62 -4.09 -31.55 11.84
N MET A 63 -5.27 -31.78 12.44
CA MET A 63 -6.49 -31.02 12.08
C MET A 63 -6.38 -29.56 12.48
N ASP A 64 -5.89 -29.27 13.68
CA ASP A 64 -5.65 -27.91 14.15
C ASP A 64 -4.53 -27.23 13.35
N SER A 65 -3.47 -27.96 13.02
CA SER A 65 -2.38 -27.46 12.16
C SER A 65 -2.84 -27.13 10.74
N ILE A 66 -3.73 -27.92 10.16
CA ILE A 66 -4.32 -27.66 8.83
C ILE A 66 -5.16 -26.40 8.87
N ARG A 67 -5.99 -26.21 9.91
CA ARG A 67 -6.81 -25.01 10.10
C ARG A 67 -5.94 -23.77 10.28
N ASP A 68 -4.93 -23.82 11.15
CA ASP A 68 -4.00 -22.71 11.40
C ASP A 68 -3.19 -22.39 10.15
N ASN A 69 -2.77 -23.40 9.39
CA ASN A 69 -2.06 -23.23 8.13
C ASN A 69 -2.95 -22.59 7.06
N ALA A 70 -4.22 -22.97 6.96
CA ALA A 70 -5.17 -22.34 6.04
C ALA A 70 -5.40 -20.86 6.37
N MET A 71 -5.51 -20.49 7.65
CA MET A 71 -5.60 -19.10 8.09
C MET A 71 -4.34 -18.31 7.79
N SER A 72 -3.17 -18.92 7.99
CA SER A 72 -1.87 -18.31 7.69
C SER A 72 -1.69 -18.07 6.19
N ILE A 73 -2.10 -19.01 5.35
CA ILE A 73 -2.09 -18.87 3.88
C ILE A 73 -3.01 -17.72 3.45
N ALA A 74 -4.23 -17.65 4.00
CA ALA A 74 -5.18 -16.58 3.67
C ALA A 74 -4.64 -15.22 4.08
N LYS A 75 -4.01 -15.10 5.25
CA LYS A 75 -3.35 -13.88 5.72
C LYS A 75 -2.20 -13.49 4.79
N LEU A 76 -1.37 -14.45 4.39
CA LEU A 76 -0.26 -14.24 3.47
C LEU A 76 -0.74 -13.72 2.10
N GLN A 77 -1.81 -14.31 1.57
CA GLN A 77 -2.42 -13.87 0.31
C GLN A 77 -2.94 -12.42 0.40
N ARG A 78 -3.60 -12.05 1.49
CA ARG A 78 -4.06 -10.66 1.72
C ARG A 78 -2.87 -9.69 1.81
N GLN A 79 -1.80 -10.07 2.48
CA GLN A 79 -0.59 -9.26 2.59
C GLN A 79 0.10 -9.08 1.23
N ARG A 80 0.18 -10.12 0.42
CA ARG A 80 0.73 -10.05 -0.95
C ARG A 80 -0.09 -9.16 -1.86
N GLN A 81 -1.41 -9.26 -1.76
CA GLN A 81 -2.32 -8.39 -2.50
C GLN A 81 -2.15 -6.93 -2.08
N ARG A 82 -2.07 -6.65 -0.79
CA ARG A 82 -1.80 -5.32 -0.25
C ARG A 82 -0.46 -4.78 -0.72
N LEU A 83 0.57 -5.62 -0.67
CA LEU A 83 1.91 -5.26 -1.14
C LEU A 83 1.90 -4.87 -2.63
N HIS A 84 1.24 -5.65 -3.46
CA HIS A 84 1.10 -5.37 -4.89
C HIS A 84 0.39 -4.03 -5.14
N GLN A 85 -0.70 -3.76 -4.43
CA GLN A 85 -1.43 -2.50 -4.51
C GLN A 85 -0.58 -1.30 -4.07
N LEU A 86 0.22 -1.46 -3.03
CA LEU A 86 1.15 -0.42 -2.56
C LEU A 86 2.27 -0.15 -3.57
N GLU A 87 2.82 -1.18 -4.17
CA GLU A 87 3.86 -1.06 -5.21
C GLU A 87 3.30 -0.36 -6.47
N GLU A 88 2.09 -0.70 -6.90
CA GLU A 88 1.40 0.01 -7.98
C GLU A 88 1.18 1.49 -7.64
N THR A 89 0.73 1.76 -6.42
CA THR A 89 0.52 3.14 -5.95
C THR A 89 1.82 3.93 -5.94
N LEU A 90 2.91 3.31 -5.53
CA LEU A 90 4.24 3.94 -5.55
C LEU A 90 4.70 4.32 -6.97
N ILE A 91 4.42 3.47 -7.95
CA ILE A 91 4.68 3.76 -9.37
C ILE A 91 3.80 4.93 -9.84
N ASN A 92 2.54 4.95 -9.44
CA ASN A 92 1.55 5.94 -9.90
C ASN A 92 1.66 7.29 -9.18
N ILE A 93 2.32 7.38 -8.04
CA ILE A 93 2.41 8.61 -7.22
C ILE A 93 3.02 9.78 -7.96
N ASN A 94 3.88 9.52 -8.93
CA ASN A 94 4.51 10.53 -9.77
C ASN A 94 3.70 10.89 -11.02
N LYS A 95 2.59 10.20 -11.28
CA LYS A 95 1.72 10.48 -12.42
C LYS A 95 0.77 11.64 -12.10
N GLU A 96 0.38 12.37 -13.14
CA GLU A 96 -0.50 13.55 -13.03
C GLU A 96 -1.87 13.23 -12.45
N ASN A 97 -2.38 12.03 -12.69
CA ASN A 97 -3.71 11.58 -12.26
C ASN A 97 -3.74 11.04 -10.82
N PHE A 98 -2.60 11.00 -10.14
CA PHE A 98 -2.56 10.51 -8.77
C PHE A 98 -3.25 11.48 -7.80
N GLY A 99 -4.03 10.94 -6.87
CA GLY A 99 -4.76 11.74 -5.88
C GLY A 99 -6.07 12.34 -6.39
N ILE A 100 -6.49 11.98 -7.59
CA ILE A 100 -7.76 12.42 -8.19
C ILE A 100 -8.77 11.29 -8.13
N CYS A 101 -9.97 11.59 -7.66
CA CYS A 101 -11.08 10.63 -7.63
C CYS A 101 -11.45 10.17 -9.04
N ILE A 102 -11.55 8.86 -9.25
CA ILE A 102 -11.89 8.28 -10.56
C ILE A 102 -13.35 8.53 -10.97
N ASP A 103 -14.24 8.80 -10.02
CA ASP A 103 -15.67 9.01 -10.28
C ASP A 103 -16.03 10.47 -10.53
N CYS A 104 -15.61 11.40 -9.66
CA CYS A 104 -15.97 12.82 -9.75
C CYS A 104 -14.87 13.72 -10.30
N GLY A 105 -13.63 13.22 -10.41
CA GLY A 105 -12.50 14.00 -10.91
C GLY A 105 -11.96 15.06 -9.96
N GLU A 106 -12.46 15.13 -8.73
CA GLU A 106 -11.97 16.04 -7.70
C GLU A 106 -10.79 15.43 -6.92
N ASP A 107 -10.01 16.28 -6.26
CA ASP A 107 -8.90 15.83 -5.44
C ASP A 107 -9.36 14.99 -4.25
N ILE A 108 -8.67 13.90 -3.99
CA ILE A 108 -8.84 13.11 -2.78
C ILE A 108 -8.09 13.82 -1.64
N GLU A 109 -8.72 13.92 -0.46
CA GLU A 109 -8.09 14.54 0.71
C GLU A 109 -6.78 13.84 1.06
N ILE A 110 -5.73 14.63 1.30
CA ILE A 110 -4.39 14.10 1.62
C ILE A 110 -4.40 13.26 2.89
N GLN A 111 -5.23 13.59 3.87
CA GLN A 111 -5.35 12.80 5.11
C GLN A 111 -5.92 11.41 4.84
N ARG A 112 -6.88 11.31 3.93
CA ARG A 112 -7.44 10.02 3.49
C ARG A 112 -6.38 9.15 2.80
N LEU A 113 -5.54 9.75 1.96
CA LEU A 113 -4.43 9.08 1.30
C LEU A 113 -3.35 8.63 2.30
N LYS A 114 -3.09 9.41 3.35
CA LYS A 114 -2.14 9.04 4.41
C LYS A 114 -2.63 7.85 5.23
N ILE A 115 -3.93 7.74 5.46
CA ILE A 115 -4.53 6.60 6.15
C ILE A 115 -4.54 5.36 5.26
N ASN A 116 -4.94 5.52 4.00
CA ASN A 116 -5.00 4.42 3.03
C ASN A 116 -4.55 4.90 1.64
N PRO A 117 -3.26 4.73 1.29
CA PRO A 117 -2.70 5.27 0.05
C PRO A 117 -3.27 4.65 -1.22
N ILE A 118 -3.89 3.48 -1.15
CA ILE A 118 -4.43 2.77 -2.32
C ILE A 118 -5.81 3.23 -2.75
N VAL A 119 -6.48 4.12 -1.99
CA VAL A 119 -7.80 4.61 -2.35
C VAL A 119 -7.75 5.41 -3.65
N ARG A 120 -8.74 5.19 -4.50
CA ARG A 120 -8.91 5.88 -5.79
C ARG A 120 -10.15 6.74 -5.84
N LYS A 121 -10.99 6.70 -4.81
CA LYS A 121 -12.24 7.45 -4.70
C LYS A 121 -12.21 8.37 -3.49
N CYS A 122 -12.80 9.55 -3.63
CA CYS A 122 -13.03 10.43 -2.51
C CYS A 122 -14.08 9.86 -1.55
N PHE A 123 -14.17 10.42 -0.37
CA PHE A 123 -15.11 9.96 0.66
C PHE A 123 -16.57 9.98 0.18
N GLU A 124 -16.96 11.04 -0.51
CA GLU A 124 -18.32 11.21 -1.04
C GLU A 124 -18.69 10.13 -2.08
N CYS A 125 -17.81 9.85 -3.03
CA CYS A 125 -18.02 8.84 -4.05
C CYS A 125 -17.98 7.40 -3.47
N MET A 126 -17.18 7.19 -2.45
CA MET A 126 -17.11 5.90 -1.76
C MET A 126 -18.37 5.61 -0.94
N ARG A 127 -18.98 6.65 -0.39
CA ARG A 127 -20.19 6.58 0.43
C ARG A 127 -21.45 6.39 -0.41
N GLY A 128 -21.48 6.95 -1.59
CA GLY A 128 -22.61 6.88 -2.51
C GLY A 128 -22.68 5.63 -3.32
#